data_2ad68ab9b47d961e1f2626cdf3c21643
#
_entry.id   2ad68ab9b47d961e1f2626cdf3c21643
#
_cell.length_a   1.000
_cell.length_b   1.000
_cell.length_c   1.000
_cell.angle_alpha   90.00
_cell.angle_beta   90.00
_cell.angle_gamma   90.00
#
_symmetry.space_group_name_H-M   'P 1'
#
loop_
_entity.id
_entity.type
_entity.pdbx_description
1 polymer ?
#
loop_
_entity_poly.entity_id
_entity_poly.type
_entity_poly.pdbx_seq_one_letter_code
_entity_poly.pdbx_strand_id
1 'polypeptide(L)'
;ADQVDAKLMSRAVTGHAASIGVSGALSFSVGGVLAEFFSWHAAFIAAGLSAGTAWLLVALVAPRRTQPAAPGADGFRLFDFRPVFRNRSAMAYALGYCIHTLEMNALRGWGVAFLGYVAVSTGATGSLLAPTFVLTALALIGTAASVLGNEAAIRLGRRRLIGVAMLASVVVGGSIGFLGTLSYPVAVGLLLAYGFIVWLDSSSLTAGSAGTADPARRGATLAVHSTLGYAGGFVGPLMVGVILDLAGGMSRAAWGAAFLAVAILMLLALAAFWLIRPRELAGDRGERG
;
A
#
# COMPACT_ATOMS: atom_id res chain seq x y z
N ALA A 1 -13.34 14.26 1.61
CA ALA A 1 -12.39 15.13 2.30
C ALA A 1 -13.07 16.44 2.73
N ASP A 2 -13.73 17.14 1.83
CA ASP A 2 -14.29 18.49 2.08
C ASP A 2 -15.52 18.51 3.01
N GLN A 3 -15.98 17.36 3.45
CA GLN A 3 -17.15 17.18 4.34
C GLN A 3 -16.75 16.71 5.75
N VAL A 4 -15.46 16.57 6.01
CA VAL A 4 -14.94 16.01 7.25
C VAL A 4 -14.10 17.05 7.97
N ASP A 5 -14.29 17.19 9.29
CA ASP A 5 -13.46 18.03 10.14
C ASP A 5 -11.97 17.65 9.98
N ALA A 6 -11.10 18.67 9.97
CA ALA A 6 -9.66 18.47 9.80
C ALA A 6 -9.07 17.47 10.82
N LYS A 7 -9.57 17.46 12.06
CA LYS A 7 -9.16 16.52 13.11
C LYS A 7 -9.56 15.08 12.83
N LEU A 8 -10.65 14.87 12.09
CA LEU A 8 -11.17 13.55 11.73
C LEU A 8 -10.70 13.09 10.35
N MET A 9 -10.06 13.96 9.57
CA MET A 9 -9.62 13.69 8.20
C MET A 9 -8.79 12.42 8.09
N SER A 10 -7.81 12.26 8.98
CA SER A 10 -6.94 11.08 8.99
C SER A 10 -7.73 9.78 9.17
N ARG A 11 -8.69 9.75 10.10
CA ARG A 11 -9.55 8.58 10.34
C ARG A 11 -10.50 8.29 9.18
N ALA A 12 -11.06 9.33 8.57
CA ALA A 12 -11.92 9.20 7.40
C ALA A 12 -11.16 8.61 6.19
N VAL A 13 -9.94 9.08 5.94
CA VAL A 13 -9.05 8.53 4.90
C VAL A 13 -8.70 7.07 5.21
N THR A 14 -8.39 6.76 6.46
CA THR A 14 -8.10 5.39 6.89
C THR A 14 -9.30 4.46 6.72
N GLY A 15 -10.50 4.88 7.09
CA GLY A 15 -11.73 4.11 6.90
C GLY A 15 -11.99 3.82 5.41
N HIS A 16 -11.76 4.81 4.55
CA HIS A 16 -11.82 4.62 3.10
C HIS A 16 -10.74 3.63 2.60
N ALA A 17 -9.51 3.78 3.06
CA ALA A 17 -8.42 2.88 2.67
C ALA A 17 -8.65 1.44 3.15
N ALA A 18 -9.24 1.23 4.33
CA ALA A 18 -9.58 -0.10 4.85
C ALA A 18 -10.58 -0.84 3.95
N SER A 19 -11.51 -0.12 3.30
CA SER A 19 -12.45 -0.73 2.35
C SER A 19 -11.74 -1.36 1.14
N ILE A 20 -10.62 -0.79 0.70
CA ILE A 20 -9.80 -1.32 -0.39
C ILE A 20 -9.14 -2.65 0.02
N GLY A 21 -8.64 -2.72 1.26
CA GLY A 21 -8.04 -3.96 1.79
C GLY A 21 -9.05 -5.09 1.92
N VAL A 22 -10.22 -4.82 2.46
CA VAL A 22 -11.32 -5.80 2.60
C VAL A 22 -11.82 -6.26 1.23
N SER A 23 -12.06 -5.33 0.30
CA SER A 23 -12.50 -5.69 -1.06
C SER A 23 -11.46 -6.51 -1.81
N GLY A 24 -10.18 -6.22 -1.63
CA GLY A 24 -9.08 -7.02 -2.17
C GLY A 24 -9.08 -8.45 -1.64
N ALA A 25 -9.21 -8.64 -0.32
CA ALA A 25 -9.30 -9.97 0.30
C ALA A 25 -10.53 -10.74 -0.18
N LEU A 26 -11.70 -10.10 -0.22
CA LEU A 26 -12.95 -10.71 -0.71
C LEU A 26 -12.86 -11.07 -2.20
N SER A 27 -12.22 -10.26 -3.03
CA SER A 27 -12.08 -10.54 -4.45
C SER A 27 -11.26 -11.81 -4.72
N PHE A 28 -10.21 -12.07 -3.94
CA PHE A 28 -9.45 -13.32 -4.03
C PHE A 28 -10.27 -14.53 -3.58
N SER A 29 -10.97 -14.43 -2.46
CA SER A 29 -11.78 -15.52 -1.93
C SER A 29 -12.97 -15.84 -2.83
N VAL A 30 -13.78 -14.82 -3.17
CA VAL A 30 -14.97 -14.98 -4.00
C VAL A 30 -14.59 -15.36 -5.42
N GLY A 31 -13.60 -14.70 -6.00
CA GLY A 31 -13.11 -15.00 -7.34
C GLY A 31 -12.54 -16.41 -7.45
N GLY A 32 -11.79 -16.85 -6.44
CA GLY A 32 -11.27 -18.23 -6.37
C GLY A 32 -12.37 -19.28 -6.31
N VAL A 33 -13.32 -19.12 -5.39
CA VAL A 33 -14.47 -20.03 -5.25
C VAL A 33 -15.30 -20.09 -6.53
N LEU A 34 -15.61 -18.95 -7.14
CA LEU A 34 -16.40 -18.91 -8.39
C LEU A 34 -15.63 -19.55 -9.56
N ALA A 35 -14.32 -19.35 -9.63
CA ALA A 35 -13.49 -19.96 -10.67
C ALA A 35 -13.39 -21.49 -10.50
N GLU A 36 -13.32 -21.99 -9.27
CA GLU A 36 -13.22 -23.41 -8.95
C GLU A 36 -14.52 -24.16 -9.18
N PHE A 37 -15.66 -23.65 -8.67
CA PHE A 37 -16.95 -24.35 -8.71
C PHE A 37 -17.78 -24.08 -9.97
N PHE A 38 -17.51 -23.00 -10.72
CA PHE A 38 -18.26 -22.64 -11.92
C PHE A 38 -17.32 -22.44 -13.11
N SER A 39 -16.70 -21.26 -13.21
CA SER A 39 -15.72 -20.92 -14.24
C SER A 39 -15.05 -19.57 -13.96
N TRP A 40 -13.94 -19.29 -14.62
CA TRP A 40 -13.32 -17.95 -14.56
C TRP A 40 -14.27 -16.85 -15.10
N HIS A 41 -15.16 -17.17 -16.06
CA HIS A 41 -16.17 -16.23 -16.55
C HIS A 41 -17.14 -15.79 -15.43
N ALA A 42 -17.56 -16.71 -14.57
CA ALA A 42 -18.43 -16.39 -13.43
C ALA A 42 -17.78 -15.40 -12.46
N ALA A 43 -16.46 -15.53 -12.23
CA ALA A 43 -15.71 -14.59 -11.41
C ALA A 43 -15.73 -13.16 -12.00
N PHE A 44 -15.53 -13.02 -13.32
CA PHE A 44 -15.58 -11.72 -14.00
C PHE A 44 -16.99 -11.14 -14.05
N ILE A 45 -18.01 -11.96 -14.27
CA ILE A 45 -19.42 -11.52 -14.24
C ILE A 45 -19.78 -11.01 -12.84
N ALA A 46 -19.42 -11.74 -11.79
CA ALA A 46 -19.66 -11.32 -10.41
C ALA A 46 -18.94 -10.00 -10.07
N ALA A 47 -17.71 -9.83 -10.52
CA ALA A 47 -16.97 -8.57 -10.37
C ALA A 47 -17.67 -7.41 -11.10
N GLY A 48 -18.14 -7.63 -12.34
CA GLY A 48 -18.88 -6.63 -13.10
C GLY A 48 -20.21 -6.25 -12.44
N LEU A 49 -20.98 -7.23 -11.94
CA LEU A 49 -22.22 -6.98 -11.20
C LEU A 49 -21.96 -6.20 -9.91
N SER A 50 -20.89 -6.52 -9.18
CA SER A 50 -20.48 -5.79 -7.97
C SER A 50 -20.13 -4.35 -8.27
N ALA A 51 -19.40 -4.09 -9.34
CA ALA A 51 -19.07 -2.73 -9.80
C ALA A 51 -20.32 -1.95 -10.23
N GLY A 52 -21.24 -2.60 -10.97
CA GLY A 52 -22.54 -2.00 -11.36
C GLY A 52 -23.40 -1.66 -10.16
N THR A 53 -23.46 -2.54 -9.16
CA THR A 53 -24.17 -2.30 -7.90
C THR A 53 -23.57 -1.12 -7.14
N ALA A 54 -22.25 -1.06 -7.02
CA ALA A 54 -21.56 0.05 -6.38
C ALA A 54 -21.83 1.38 -7.10
N TRP A 55 -21.79 1.39 -8.42
CA TRP A 55 -22.14 2.57 -9.23
C TRP A 55 -23.59 3.01 -8.97
N LEU A 56 -24.54 2.09 -8.98
CA LEU A 56 -25.95 2.38 -8.73
C LEU A 56 -26.17 2.95 -7.32
N LEU A 57 -25.56 2.37 -6.30
CA LEU A 57 -25.61 2.88 -4.92
C LEU A 57 -25.07 4.31 -4.83
N VAL A 58 -23.91 4.59 -5.43
CA VAL A 58 -23.36 5.94 -5.46
C VAL A 58 -24.28 6.91 -6.21
N ALA A 59 -24.84 6.51 -7.35
CA ALA A 59 -25.73 7.35 -8.15
C ALA A 59 -27.04 7.69 -7.40
N LEU A 60 -27.55 6.78 -6.57
CA LEU A 60 -28.82 6.98 -5.83
C LEU A 60 -28.60 7.68 -4.49
N VAL A 61 -27.49 7.40 -3.79
CA VAL A 61 -27.29 7.84 -2.39
C VAL A 61 -26.39 9.06 -2.29
N ALA A 62 -25.43 9.23 -3.23
CA ALA A 62 -24.50 10.37 -3.13
C ALA A 62 -25.22 11.70 -3.38
N PRO A 63 -25.14 12.66 -2.43
CA PRO A 63 -25.78 13.94 -2.59
C PRO A 63 -25.18 14.69 -3.78
N ARG A 64 -26.04 15.13 -4.71
CA ARG A 64 -25.63 16.00 -5.82
C ARG A 64 -25.32 17.38 -5.25
N ARG A 65 -24.07 17.63 -4.89
CA ARG A 65 -23.61 18.97 -4.50
C ARG A 65 -23.01 19.67 -5.70
N THR A 66 -23.60 20.79 -6.11
CA THR A 66 -22.88 21.84 -6.82
C THR A 66 -21.88 22.43 -5.83
N GLN A 67 -20.60 22.11 -5.97
CA GLN A 67 -19.56 22.83 -5.23
C GLN A 67 -19.65 24.30 -5.70
N PRO A 68 -19.76 25.27 -4.77
CA PRO A 68 -19.51 26.65 -5.11
C PRO A 68 -18.11 26.72 -5.72
N ALA A 69 -17.97 27.45 -6.84
CA ALA A 69 -16.64 27.71 -7.40
C ALA A 69 -15.75 28.26 -6.28
N ALA A 70 -14.59 27.65 -6.06
CA ALA A 70 -13.67 28.12 -5.04
C ALA A 70 -13.33 29.59 -5.34
N PRO A 71 -13.39 30.50 -4.34
CA PRO A 71 -12.98 31.88 -4.55
C PRO A 71 -11.55 31.89 -5.09
N GLY A 72 -11.34 32.46 -6.28
CA GLY A 72 -10.02 32.49 -6.94
C GLY A 72 -9.84 31.45 -8.07
N ALA A 73 -10.92 30.83 -8.58
CA ALA A 73 -10.86 29.90 -9.70
C ALA A 73 -10.41 30.54 -11.04
N ASP A 74 -10.42 31.86 -11.14
CA ASP A 74 -10.10 32.61 -12.37
C ASP A 74 -8.64 32.48 -12.86
N GLY A 75 -7.77 31.81 -12.14
CA GLY A 75 -6.38 31.49 -12.53
C GLY A 75 -6.01 30.00 -12.43
N PHE A 76 -6.97 29.13 -12.11
CA PHE A 76 -6.68 27.71 -11.89
C PHE A 76 -6.56 26.97 -13.23
N ARG A 77 -5.32 26.68 -13.64
CA ARG A 77 -5.06 25.75 -14.76
C ARG A 77 -5.21 24.32 -14.24
N LEU A 78 -6.24 23.60 -14.71
CA LEU A 78 -6.60 22.25 -14.27
C LEU A 78 -5.42 21.27 -14.30
N PHE A 79 -4.50 21.43 -15.26
CA PHE A 79 -3.33 20.57 -15.45
C PHE A 79 -2.01 21.21 -14.97
N ASP A 80 -2.05 22.29 -14.19
CA ASP A 80 -0.83 22.85 -13.59
C ASP A 80 -0.53 22.18 -12.25
N PHE A 81 0.25 21.10 -12.28
CA PHE A 81 0.72 20.37 -11.11
C PHE A 81 2.00 20.96 -10.48
N ARG A 82 2.60 22.00 -11.05
CA ARG A 82 3.83 22.61 -10.53
C ARG A 82 3.75 23.01 -9.06
N PRO A 83 2.65 23.62 -8.55
CA PRO A 83 2.52 23.95 -7.14
C PRO A 83 2.43 22.72 -6.24
N VAL A 84 1.88 21.61 -6.74
CA VAL A 84 1.86 20.32 -6.02
C VAL A 84 3.28 19.80 -5.82
N PHE A 85 4.08 19.77 -6.88
CA PHE A 85 5.49 19.34 -6.81
C PHE A 85 6.37 20.26 -5.93
N ARG A 86 5.99 21.54 -5.77
CA ARG A 86 6.67 22.47 -4.85
C ARG A 86 6.31 22.26 -3.38
N ASN A 87 5.20 21.58 -3.09
CA ASN A 87 4.82 21.26 -1.71
C ASN A 87 5.66 20.08 -1.19
N ARG A 88 6.79 20.41 -0.57
CA ARG A 88 7.76 19.42 -0.08
C ARG A 88 7.15 18.39 0.87
N SER A 89 6.23 18.81 1.76
CA SER A 89 5.60 17.88 2.71
C SER A 89 4.68 16.89 2.01
N ALA A 90 3.77 17.37 1.16
CA ALA A 90 2.87 16.49 0.41
C ALA A 90 3.66 15.54 -0.51
N MET A 91 4.72 16.03 -1.16
CA MET A 91 5.58 15.21 -2.01
C MET A 91 6.39 14.18 -1.24
N ALA A 92 6.87 14.49 -0.02
CA ALA A 92 7.54 13.49 0.80
C ALA A 92 6.61 12.32 1.15
N TYR A 93 5.36 12.59 1.53
CA TYR A 93 4.36 11.56 1.77
C TYR A 93 4.00 10.79 0.49
N ALA A 94 3.88 11.49 -0.65
CA ALA A 94 3.54 10.86 -1.93
C ALA A 94 4.68 9.96 -2.46
N LEU A 95 5.93 10.36 -2.33
CA LEU A 95 7.10 9.55 -2.68
C LEU A 95 7.27 8.35 -1.74
N GLY A 96 7.08 8.56 -0.43
CA GLY A 96 7.02 7.45 0.53
C GLY A 96 5.95 6.43 0.14
N TYR A 97 4.77 6.90 -0.25
CA TYR A 97 3.68 6.04 -0.72
C TYR A 97 3.99 5.31 -2.02
N CYS A 98 4.72 5.94 -2.94
CA CYS A 98 5.18 5.30 -4.18
C CYS A 98 6.03 4.05 -3.88
N ILE A 99 7.00 4.17 -2.98
CA ILE A 99 7.87 3.04 -2.61
C ILE A 99 7.13 2.03 -1.72
N HIS A 100 6.25 2.49 -0.81
CA HIS A 100 5.36 1.61 -0.06
C HIS A 100 4.50 0.72 -0.99
N THR A 101 3.88 1.30 -2.03
CA THR A 101 3.05 0.54 -2.98
C THR A 101 3.89 -0.35 -3.90
N LEU A 102 5.12 0.04 -4.24
CA LEU A 102 6.08 -0.82 -4.93
C LEU A 102 6.37 -2.08 -4.11
N GLU A 103 6.73 -1.91 -2.85
CA GLU A 103 7.01 -2.99 -1.92
C GLU A 103 5.79 -3.90 -1.70
N MET A 104 4.64 -3.30 -1.40
CA MET A 104 3.39 -4.02 -1.18
C MET A 104 2.98 -4.88 -2.38
N ASN A 105 3.08 -4.33 -3.59
CA ASN A 105 2.67 -5.05 -4.80
C ASN A 105 3.73 -6.06 -5.25
N ALA A 106 5.03 -5.82 -5.01
CA ALA A 106 6.08 -6.83 -5.17
C ALA A 106 5.78 -8.07 -4.29
N LEU A 107 5.46 -7.85 -3.02
CA LEU A 107 5.08 -8.91 -2.09
C LEU A 107 3.81 -9.65 -2.53
N ARG A 108 2.76 -8.94 -2.92
CA ARG A 108 1.50 -9.54 -3.37
C ARG A 108 1.63 -10.30 -4.69
N GLY A 109 2.40 -9.78 -5.62
CA GLY A 109 2.61 -10.39 -6.92
C GLY A 109 3.46 -11.67 -6.88
N TRP A 110 4.44 -11.70 -6.00
CA TRP A 110 5.43 -12.78 -5.97
C TRP A 110 5.40 -13.66 -4.71
N GLY A 111 4.63 -13.28 -3.70
CA GLY A 111 4.59 -14.01 -2.42
C GLY A 111 4.15 -15.46 -2.55
N VAL A 112 3.16 -15.75 -3.41
CA VAL A 112 2.73 -17.14 -3.70
C VAL A 112 3.86 -17.93 -4.38
N ALA A 113 4.52 -17.33 -5.38
CA ALA A 113 5.62 -17.96 -6.09
C ALA A 113 6.83 -18.21 -5.18
N PHE A 114 7.16 -17.24 -4.30
CA PHE A 114 8.20 -17.40 -3.30
C PHE A 114 7.91 -18.55 -2.33
N LEU A 115 6.70 -18.60 -1.76
CA LEU A 115 6.30 -19.69 -0.87
C LEU A 115 6.28 -21.05 -1.58
N GLY A 116 5.81 -21.07 -2.83
CA GLY A 116 5.87 -22.26 -3.68
C GLY A 116 7.30 -22.75 -3.90
N TYR A 117 8.22 -21.84 -4.21
CA TYR A 117 9.65 -22.14 -4.32
C TYR A 117 10.20 -22.74 -3.02
N VAL A 118 9.91 -22.09 -1.87
CA VAL A 118 10.39 -22.57 -0.58
C VAL A 118 9.80 -23.95 -0.25
N ALA A 119 8.51 -24.17 -0.49
CA ALA A 119 7.85 -25.45 -0.25
C ALA A 119 8.53 -26.59 -1.01
N VAL A 120 8.82 -26.36 -2.30
CA VAL A 120 9.49 -27.37 -3.15
C VAL A 120 10.94 -27.58 -2.72
N SER A 121 11.69 -26.50 -2.52
CA SER A 121 13.13 -26.58 -2.19
C SER A 121 13.42 -27.16 -0.81
N THR A 122 12.46 -27.10 0.13
CA THR A 122 12.60 -27.63 1.50
C THR A 122 11.83 -28.96 1.71
N GLY A 123 11.17 -29.50 0.67
CA GLY A 123 10.37 -30.71 0.78
C GLY A 123 9.07 -30.56 1.60
N ALA A 124 8.63 -29.33 1.85
CA ALA A 124 7.40 -29.04 2.63
C ALA A 124 6.13 -29.07 1.76
N THR A 125 6.12 -29.87 0.72
CA THR A 125 4.94 -30.11 -0.15
C THR A 125 3.86 -30.83 0.65
N GLY A 126 2.63 -30.31 0.64
CA GLY A 126 1.51 -30.83 1.44
C GLY A 126 1.35 -30.13 2.80
N SER A 127 2.03 -29.01 3.03
CA SER A 127 1.84 -28.17 4.22
C SER A 127 0.36 -27.76 4.38
N LEU A 128 -0.13 -27.74 5.63
CA LEU A 128 -1.48 -27.27 6.00
C LEU A 128 -1.74 -25.79 5.62
N LEU A 129 -0.68 -25.01 5.42
CA LEU A 129 -0.75 -23.60 5.03
C LEU A 129 -0.38 -23.43 3.56
N ALA A 130 -1.37 -23.57 2.67
CA ALA A 130 -1.17 -23.28 1.24
C ALA A 130 -0.70 -21.83 1.03
N PRO A 131 0.19 -21.55 0.06
CA PRO A 131 0.69 -20.20 -0.23
C PRO A 131 -0.40 -19.14 -0.42
N THR A 132 -1.49 -19.49 -1.09
CA THR A 132 -2.65 -18.60 -1.30
C THR A 132 -3.36 -18.25 0.00
N PHE A 133 -3.45 -19.19 0.94
CA PHE A 133 -4.03 -18.97 2.26
C PHE A 133 -3.18 -17.99 3.09
N VAL A 134 -1.85 -18.13 3.01
CA VAL A 134 -0.91 -17.22 3.67
C VAL A 134 -1.07 -15.80 3.12
N LEU A 135 -1.21 -15.63 1.81
CA LEU A 135 -1.41 -14.31 1.20
C LEU A 135 -2.79 -13.71 1.54
N THR A 136 -3.83 -14.52 1.69
CA THR A 136 -5.14 -14.05 2.18
C THR A 136 -5.03 -13.56 3.63
N ALA A 137 -4.39 -14.35 4.50
CA ALA A 137 -4.14 -13.95 5.89
C ALA A 137 -3.31 -12.66 5.96
N LEU A 138 -2.26 -12.55 5.13
CA LEU A 138 -1.43 -11.36 5.00
C LEU A 138 -2.26 -10.12 4.61
N ALA A 139 -3.20 -10.24 3.68
CA ALA A 139 -4.05 -9.12 3.27
C ALA A 139 -4.98 -8.65 4.42
N LEU A 140 -5.53 -9.57 5.19
CA LEU A 140 -6.37 -9.24 6.37
C LEU A 140 -5.54 -8.59 7.49
N ILE A 141 -4.39 -9.17 7.82
CA ILE A 141 -3.43 -8.62 8.78
C ILE A 141 -2.99 -7.21 8.35
N GLY A 142 -2.68 -7.03 7.05
CA GLY A 142 -2.31 -5.74 6.49
C GLY A 142 -3.42 -4.70 6.65
N THR A 143 -4.67 -5.06 6.40
CA THR A 143 -5.81 -4.15 6.59
C THR A 143 -5.90 -3.68 8.04
N ALA A 144 -5.81 -4.59 9.01
CA ALA A 144 -5.78 -4.26 10.42
C ALA A 144 -4.56 -3.38 10.77
N ALA A 145 -3.37 -3.74 10.27
CA ALA A 145 -2.14 -2.98 10.47
C ALA A 145 -2.25 -1.54 9.95
N SER A 146 -2.88 -1.32 8.81
CA SER A 146 -3.09 0.03 8.24
C SER A 146 -3.94 0.92 9.17
N VAL A 147 -4.99 0.37 9.77
CA VAL A 147 -5.84 1.09 10.73
C VAL A 147 -5.09 1.37 12.02
N LEU A 148 -4.45 0.35 12.60
CA LEU A 148 -3.65 0.47 13.82
C LEU A 148 -2.49 1.44 13.65
N GLY A 149 -1.81 1.40 12.51
CA GLY A 149 -0.71 2.27 12.18
C GLY A 149 -1.12 3.74 12.11
N ASN A 150 -2.28 4.06 11.54
CA ASN A 150 -2.76 5.44 11.55
C ASN A 150 -3.12 5.94 12.94
N GLU A 151 -3.76 5.12 13.79
CA GLU A 151 -4.03 5.50 15.19
C GLU A 151 -2.71 5.66 15.99
N ALA A 152 -1.73 4.80 15.73
CA ALA A 152 -0.40 4.95 16.33
C ALA A 152 0.30 6.23 15.83
N ALA A 153 0.15 6.59 14.54
CA ALA A 153 0.71 7.82 13.99
C ALA A 153 0.15 9.07 14.65
N ILE A 154 -1.16 9.11 14.91
CA ILE A 154 -1.81 10.22 15.62
C ILE A 154 -1.24 10.36 17.04
N ARG A 155 -1.02 9.23 17.74
CA ARG A 155 -0.58 9.22 19.14
C ARG A 155 0.92 9.41 19.35
N LEU A 156 1.74 8.88 18.45
CA LEU A 156 3.21 8.82 18.59
C LEU A 156 3.94 9.85 17.72
N GLY A 157 3.24 10.48 16.79
CA GLY A 157 3.78 11.33 15.73
C GLY A 157 3.92 10.56 14.40
N ARG A 158 3.38 11.13 13.34
CA ARG A 158 3.27 10.50 12.02
C ARG A 158 4.63 10.21 11.39
N ARG A 159 5.54 11.19 11.42
CA ARG A 159 6.91 11.03 10.90
C ARG A 159 7.65 9.89 11.61
N ARG A 160 7.49 9.81 12.94
CA ARG A 160 8.14 8.78 13.74
C ARG A 160 7.61 7.40 13.39
N LEU A 161 6.28 7.24 13.32
CA LEU A 161 5.67 5.96 12.94
C LEU A 161 6.14 5.51 11.56
N ILE A 162 6.01 6.38 10.55
CA ILE A 162 6.41 6.07 9.17
C ILE A 162 7.89 5.68 9.13
N GLY A 163 8.77 6.45 9.79
CA GLY A 163 10.19 6.15 9.82
C GLY A 163 10.50 4.79 10.47
N VAL A 164 9.82 4.44 11.56
CA VAL A 164 9.96 3.13 12.22
C VAL A 164 9.44 1.99 11.35
N ALA A 165 8.27 2.17 10.71
CA ALA A 165 7.69 1.19 9.80
C ALA A 165 8.61 0.93 8.60
N MET A 166 9.08 1.99 7.93
CA MET A 166 10.04 1.88 6.81
C MET A 166 11.35 1.19 7.23
N LEU A 167 11.90 1.53 8.40
CA LEU A 167 13.13 0.89 8.89
C LEU A 167 12.90 -0.59 9.20
N ALA A 168 11.80 -0.93 9.86
CA ALA A 168 11.44 -2.33 10.13
C ALA A 168 11.23 -3.10 8.83
N SER A 169 10.62 -2.46 7.82
CA SER A 169 10.42 -3.00 6.48
C SER A 169 11.76 -3.31 5.79
N VAL A 170 12.73 -2.41 5.85
CA VAL A 170 14.09 -2.63 5.33
C VAL A 170 14.75 -3.86 5.97
N VAL A 171 14.68 -3.97 7.31
CA VAL A 171 15.31 -5.06 8.05
C VAL A 171 14.63 -6.40 7.76
N VAL A 172 13.32 -6.47 7.93
CA VAL A 172 12.57 -7.72 7.73
C VAL A 172 12.52 -8.09 6.26
N GLY A 173 12.16 -7.15 5.38
CA GLY A 173 12.11 -7.36 3.93
C GLY A 173 13.44 -7.83 3.36
N GLY A 174 14.54 -7.15 3.71
CA GLY A 174 15.88 -7.53 3.27
C GLY A 174 16.34 -8.91 3.76
N SER A 175 15.77 -9.42 4.86
CA SER A 175 16.12 -10.73 5.41
C SER A 175 15.33 -11.89 4.79
N ILE A 176 14.13 -11.63 4.23
CA ILE A 176 13.20 -12.70 3.78
C ILE A 176 13.84 -13.63 2.75
N GLY A 177 14.47 -13.07 1.72
CA GLY A 177 15.05 -13.85 0.63
C GLY A 177 16.18 -14.81 1.07
N PHE A 178 16.81 -14.53 2.21
CA PHE A 178 17.88 -15.34 2.78
C PHE A 178 17.39 -16.29 3.88
N LEU A 179 16.68 -15.76 4.88
CA LEU A 179 16.20 -16.54 6.03
C LEU A 179 14.95 -17.34 5.70
N GLY A 180 14.02 -16.78 4.92
CA GLY A 180 12.79 -17.44 4.52
C GLY A 180 13.03 -18.71 3.69
N THR A 181 14.13 -18.77 2.95
CA THR A 181 14.49 -19.95 2.15
C THR A 181 15.05 -21.12 2.98
N LEU A 182 15.24 -20.96 4.30
CA LEU A 182 15.71 -22.01 5.18
C LEU A 182 14.65 -23.06 5.51
N SER A 183 13.39 -22.63 5.69
CA SER A 183 12.27 -23.53 5.90
C SER A 183 10.93 -22.86 5.61
N TYR A 184 9.92 -23.64 5.25
CA TYR A 184 8.59 -23.12 4.94
C TYR A 184 7.92 -22.36 6.11
N PRO A 185 7.94 -22.86 7.37
CA PRO A 185 7.39 -22.11 8.50
C PRO A 185 8.08 -20.75 8.73
N VAL A 186 9.40 -20.68 8.54
CA VAL A 186 10.15 -19.41 8.64
C VAL A 186 9.73 -18.45 7.54
N ALA A 187 9.57 -18.94 6.29
CA ALA A 187 9.06 -18.10 5.19
C ALA A 187 7.68 -17.54 5.51
N VAL A 188 6.75 -18.37 5.97
CA VAL A 188 5.39 -17.96 6.35
C VAL A 188 5.43 -16.92 7.46
N GLY A 189 6.16 -17.17 8.54
CA GLY A 189 6.27 -16.24 9.67
C GLY A 189 6.84 -14.89 9.26
N LEU A 190 7.92 -14.89 8.47
CA LEU A 190 8.53 -13.67 7.96
C LEU A 190 7.61 -12.89 7.01
N LEU A 191 6.89 -13.58 6.11
CA LEU A 191 5.95 -12.92 5.20
C LEU A 191 4.76 -12.30 5.95
N LEU A 192 4.20 -12.98 6.95
CA LEU A 192 3.11 -12.44 7.77
C LEU A 192 3.58 -11.23 8.60
N ALA A 193 4.75 -11.32 9.22
CA ALA A 193 5.36 -10.20 9.94
C ALA A 193 5.65 -9.02 9.02
N TYR A 194 6.20 -9.29 7.84
CA TYR A 194 6.47 -8.28 6.83
C TYR A 194 5.19 -7.63 6.32
N GLY A 195 4.16 -8.43 6.03
CA GLY A 195 2.86 -7.92 5.63
C GLY A 195 2.24 -7.00 6.69
N PHE A 196 2.36 -7.31 7.98
CA PHE A 196 1.95 -6.40 9.04
C PHE A 196 2.74 -5.08 9.02
N ILE A 197 4.06 -5.16 8.90
CA ILE A 197 4.97 -4.00 8.94
C ILE A 197 4.73 -3.09 7.74
N VAL A 198 4.69 -3.64 6.52
CA VAL A 198 4.48 -2.88 5.28
C VAL A 198 3.21 -2.04 5.33
N TRP A 199 2.12 -2.57 5.91
CA TRP A 199 0.84 -1.86 5.94
C TRP A 199 0.72 -0.82 7.05
N LEU A 200 1.62 -0.78 8.04
CA LEU A 200 1.54 0.15 9.16
C LEU A 200 1.55 1.63 8.74
N ASP A 201 2.29 1.99 7.71
CA ASP A 201 2.43 3.37 7.24
C ASP A 201 1.45 3.76 6.12
N SER A 202 0.76 2.80 5.51
CA SER A 202 -0.09 2.98 4.33
C SER A 202 -1.09 4.14 4.46
N SER A 203 -1.99 4.03 5.43
CA SER A 203 -3.00 5.09 5.69
C SER A 203 -2.35 6.39 6.17
N SER A 204 -1.25 6.29 6.90
CA SER A 204 -0.50 7.45 7.41
C SER A 204 0.15 8.26 6.29
N LEU A 205 0.70 7.61 5.27
CA LEU A 205 1.26 8.26 4.08
C LEU A 205 0.18 8.97 3.27
N THR A 206 -0.97 8.30 3.05
CA THR A 206 -2.10 8.89 2.32
C THR A 206 -2.71 10.08 3.07
N ALA A 207 -2.96 9.92 4.38
CA ALA A 207 -3.46 11.01 5.22
C ALA A 207 -2.46 12.17 5.29
N GLY A 208 -1.15 11.87 5.37
CA GLY A 208 -0.08 12.87 5.35
C GLY A 208 -0.08 13.71 4.08
N SER A 209 -0.19 13.06 2.92
CA SER A 209 -0.28 13.76 1.62
C SER A 209 -1.54 14.65 1.54
N ALA A 210 -2.71 14.11 1.91
CA ALA A 210 -3.97 14.85 1.89
C ALA A 210 -4.01 16.02 2.88
N GLY A 211 -3.49 15.81 4.09
CA GLY A 211 -3.56 16.79 5.17
C GLY A 211 -2.52 17.92 5.05
N THR A 212 -1.40 17.69 4.35
CA THR A 212 -0.39 18.74 4.07
C THR A 212 -0.59 19.42 2.73
N ALA A 213 -1.58 19.00 1.94
CA ALA A 213 -1.95 19.62 0.70
C ALA A 213 -2.48 21.05 0.90
N ASP A 214 -2.24 21.93 -0.07
CA ASP A 214 -2.96 23.19 -0.18
C ASP A 214 -4.46 22.88 -0.34
N PRO A 215 -5.34 23.44 0.51
CA PRO A 215 -6.79 23.21 0.41
C PRO A 215 -7.37 23.41 -0.98
N ALA A 216 -6.94 24.45 -1.69
CA ALA A 216 -7.37 24.75 -3.07
C ALA A 216 -6.88 23.72 -4.09
N ARG A 217 -5.85 22.93 -3.76
CA ARG A 217 -5.17 21.98 -4.67
C ARG A 217 -5.15 20.54 -4.13
N ARG A 218 -5.96 20.24 -3.11
CA ARG A 218 -5.99 18.92 -2.47
C ARG A 218 -6.31 17.81 -3.47
N GLY A 219 -7.28 18.02 -4.36
CA GLY A 219 -7.61 17.06 -5.41
C GLY A 219 -6.42 16.77 -6.34
N ALA A 220 -5.72 17.81 -6.81
CA ALA A 220 -4.52 17.66 -7.63
C ALA A 220 -3.38 16.96 -6.88
N THR A 221 -3.21 17.26 -5.58
CA THR A 221 -2.23 16.58 -4.73
C THR A 221 -2.53 15.09 -4.59
N LEU A 222 -3.79 14.73 -4.36
CA LEU A 222 -4.22 13.33 -4.29
C LEU A 222 -4.10 12.61 -5.63
N ALA A 223 -4.33 13.31 -6.75
CA ALA A 223 -4.10 12.74 -8.07
C ALA A 223 -2.62 12.39 -8.29
N VAL A 224 -1.69 13.30 -7.95
CA VAL A 224 -0.24 13.02 -8.01
C VAL A 224 0.14 11.88 -7.07
N HIS A 225 -0.36 11.89 -5.83
CA HIS A 225 -0.15 10.82 -4.85
C HIS A 225 -0.58 9.45 -5.39
N SER A 226 -1.79 9.35 -5.94
CA SER A 226 -2.32 8.10 -6.50
C SER A 226 -1.54 7.66 -7.74
N THR A 227 -1.20 8.59 -8.63
CA THR A 227 -0.39 8.27 -9.84
C THR A 227 0.97 7.69 -9.46
N LEU A 228 1.67 8.32 -8.51
CA LEU A 228 2.94 7.81 -8.00
C LEU A 228 2.77 6.45 -7.31
N GLY A 229 1.70 6.27 -6.52
CA GLY A 229 1.38 4.99 -5.90
C GLY A 229 1.16 3.89 -6.93
N TYR A 230 0.34 4.12 -7.95
CA TYR A 230 0.12 3.13 -9.01
C TYR A 230 1.37 2.86 -9.84
N ALA A 231 2.20 3.88 -10.09
CA ALA A 231 3.49 3.69 -10.76
C ALA A 231 4.42 2.78 -9.94
N GLY A 232 4.52 3.01 -8.62
CA GLY A 232 5.25 2.12 -7.72
C GLY A 232 4.68 0.69 -7.75
N GLY A 233 3.36 0.57 -7.64
CA GLY A 233 2.66 -0.72 -7.68
C GLY A 233 2.86 -1.51 -8.97
N PHE A 234 3.06 -0.84 -10.10
CA PHE A 234 3.43 -1.45 -11.38
C PHE A 234 4.90 -1.88 -11.41
N VAL A 235 5.80 -0.99 -10.98
CA VAL A 235 7.24 -1.23 -11.04
C VAL A 235 7.68 -2.36 -10.10
N GLY A 236 7.05 -2.49 -8.93
CA GLY A 236 7.45 -3.49 -7.92
C GLY A 236 7.46 -4.93 -8.43
N PRO A 237 6.33 -5.49 -8.87
CA PRO A 237 6.29 -6.85 -9.42
C PRO A 237 7.18 -7.02 -10.65
N LEU A 238 7.24 -6.02 -11.53
CA LEU A 238 8.08 -6.05 -12.72
C LEU A 238 9.56 -6.16 -12.36
N MET A 239 10.01 -5.35 -11.41
CA MET A 239 11.41 -5.35 -10.94
C MET A 239 11.80 -6.72 -10.37
N VAL A 240 10.94 -7.31 -9.53
CA VAL A 240 11.20 -8.65 -8.98
C VAL A 240 11.31 -9.68 -10.11
N GLY A 241 10.38 -9.66 -11.09
CA GLY A 241 10.43 -10.55 -12.24
C GLY A 241 11.74 -10.42 -13.03
N VAL A 242 12.13 -9.18 -13.36
CA VAL A 242 13.38 -8.93 -14.09
C VAL A 242 14.61 -9.41 -13.30
N ILE A 243 14.65 -9.23 -11.97
CA ILE A 243 15.76 -9.71 -11.14
C ILE A 243 15.81 -11.25 -11.16
N LEU A 244 14.67 -11.93 -11.05
CA LEU A 244 14.62 -13.39 -11.12
C LEU A 244 15.05 -13.91 -12.49
N ASP A 245 14.63 -13.27 -13.56
CA ASP A 245 15.01 -13.65 -14.94
C ASP A 245 16.52 -13.45 -15.17
N LEU A 246 17.07 -12.32 -14.79
CA LEU A 246 18.50 -12.03 -14.91
C LEU A 246 19.36 -12.96 -14.04
N ALA A 247 18.81 -13.46 -12.94
CA ALA A 247 19.50 -14.44 -12.08
C ALA A 247 19.38 -15.89 -12.58
N GLY A 248 18.74 -16.12 -13.73
CA GLY A 248 18.57 -17.45 -14.32
C GLY A 248 17.44 -18.26 -13.70
N GLY A 249 16.47 -17.60 -13.06
CA GLY A 249 15.29 -18.21 -12.46
C GLY A 249 15.26 -18.19 -10.93
N MET A 250 14.34 -18.96 -10.35
CA MET A 250 14.11 -18.99 -8.91
C MET A 250 15.21 -19.76 -8.18
N SER A 251 16.02 -19.06 -7.44
CA SER A 251 17.06 -19.63 -6.54
C SER A 251 17.11 -18.83 -5.25
N ARG A 252 17.76 -19.36 -4.22
CA ARG A 252 17.97 -18.62 -2.96
C ARG A 252 18.66 -17.28 -3.18
N ALA A 253 19.67 -17.26 -4.05
CA ALA A 253 20.40 -16.01 -4.37
C ALA A 253 19.51 -15.03 -5.12
N ALA A 254 18.71 -15.51 -6.09
CA ALA A 254 17.78 -14.67 -6.87
C ALA A 254 16.70 -14.06 -5.98
N TRP A 255 16.09 -14.83 -5.09
CA TRP A 255 15.13 -14.31 -4.12
C TRP A 255 15.79 -13.36 -3.11
N GLY A 256 17.01 -13.66 -2.67
CA GLY A 256 17.81 -12.76 -1.83
C GLY A 256 18.01 -11.40 -2.53
N ALA A 257 18.43 -11.40 -3.78
CA ALA A 257 18.62 -10.18 -4.58
C ALA A 257 17.31 -9.40 -4.79
N ALA A 258 16.21 -10.10 -5.08
CA ALA A 258 14.91 -9.48 -5.29
C ALA A 258 14.40 -8.74 -4.04
N PHE A 259 14.38 -9.41 -2.88
CA PHE A 259 13.98 -8.78 -1.62
C PHE A 259 14.93 -7.66 -1.19
N LEU A 260 16.24 -7.85 -1.40
CA LEU A 260 17.25 -6.82 -1.08
C LEU A 260 17.07 -5.57 -1.96
N ALA A 261 16.75 -5.72 -3.25
CA ALA A 261 16.50 -4.59 -4.12
C ALA A 261 15.31 -3.75 -3.65
N VAL A 262 14.21 -4.39 -3.22
CA VAL A 262 13.06 -3.70 -2.62
C VAL A 262 13.48 -2.99 -1.33
N ALA A 263 14.24 -3.65 -0.45
CA ALA A 263 14.72 -3.08 0.80
C ALA A 263 15.65 -1.88 0.58
N ILE A 264 16.50 -1.90 -0.45
CA ILE A 264 17.36 -0.76 -0.81
C ILE A 264 16.52 0.44 -1.25
N LEU A 265 15.49 0.24 -2.09
CA LEU A 265 14.60 1.32 -2.50
C LEU A 265 13.83 1.90 -1.30
N MET A 266 13.38 1.05 -0.37
CA MET A 266 12.75 1.51 0.87
C MET A 266 13.73 2.29 1.75
N LEU A 267 15.00 1.87 1.86
CA LEU A 267 16.03 2.61 2.58
C LEU A 267 16.27 3.99 1.97
N LEU A 268 16.32 4.09 0.65
CA LEU A 268 16.44 5.38 -0.05
C LEU A 268 15.22 6.27 0.18
N ALA A 269 14.02 5.70 0.17
CA ALA A 269 12.79 6.42 0.50
C ALA A 269 12.79 6.92 1.96
N LEU A 270 13.22 6.08 2.90
CA LEU A 270 13.38 6.45 4.30
C LEU A 270 14.38 7.61 4.45
N ALA A 271 15.54 7.54 3.81
CA ALA A 271 16.53 8.61 3.84
C ALA A 271 15.95 9.92 3.27
N ALA A 272 15.28 9.87 2.12
CA ALA A 272 14.62 11.04 1.53
C ALA A 272 13.53 11.61 2.46
N PHE A 273 12.71 10.76 3.07
CA PHE A 273 11.67 11.17 4.00
C PHE A 273 12.24 11.89 5.24
N TRP A 274 13.34 11.39 5.78
CA TRP A 274 14.04 12.00 6.91
C TRP A 274 14.74 13.31 6.55
N LEU A 275 15.29 13.42 5.36
CA LEU A 275 15.92 14.66 4.86
C LEU A 275 14.89 15.77 4.59
N ILE A 276 13.74 15.42 4.02
CA ILE A 276 12.68 16.37 3.68
C ILE A 276 11.95 16.84 4.94
N ARG A 277 11.79 15.98 5.97
CA ARG A 277 11.09 16.25 7.24
C ARG A 277 9.69 16.85 7.00
N PRO A 278 8.75 16.08 6.44
CA PRO A 278 7.39 16.58 6.18
C PRO A 278 6.70 17.04 7.47
N ARG A 279 5.77 17.99 7.34
CA ARG A 279 4.98 18.49 8.48
C ARG A 279 4.07 17.40 9.04
N GLU A 280 3.86 17.42 10.36
CA GLU A 280 2.81 16.64 11.02
C GLU A 280 1.43 17.20 10.66
N LEU A 281 0.37 16.45 10.92
CA LEU A 281 -1.00 16.89 10.68
C LEU A 281 -1.61 17.51 11.96
N ALA A 282 -2.64 18.34 11.75
CA ALA A 282 -3.48 18.82 12.82
C ALA A 282 -4.03 17.65 13.64
N GLY A 283 -3.79 17.68 14.95
CA GLY A 283 -4.17 16.63 15.89
C GLY A 283 -3.16 15.50 16.08
N ASP A 284 -2.09 15.42 15.28
CA ASP A 284 -1.00 14.48 15.53
C ASP A 284 -0.13 14.98 16.71
N ARG A 285 0.39 14.04 17.51
CA ARG A 285 1.38 14.39 18.54
C ARG A 285 2.67 14.89 17.87
N GLY A 286 3.07 16.12 18.16
CA GLY A 286 4.23 16.75 17.51
C GLY A 286 3.87 17.88 16.54
N GLU A 287 2.60 18.26 16.46
CA GLU A 287 2.12 19.43 15.71
C GLU A 287 2.79 20.76 16.17
N ARG A 288 3.36 20.77 17.39
CA ARG A 288 4.08 21.92 17.98
C ARG A 288 5.58 21.81 17.67
N GLY A 289 5.92 22.00 16.44
CA GLY A 289 7.31 22.07 16.02
C GLY A 289 7.49 22.86 14.75
#